data_a139940bd14caae866bf01975104f9c0
#
_entry.id   a139940bd14caae866bf01975104f9c0
#
_cell.length_a   1.000
_cell.length_b   1.000
_cell.length_c   1.000
_cell.angle_alpha   90.00
_cell.angle_beta   90.00
_cell.angle_gamma   90.00
#
_symmetry.space_group_name_H-M   'P 1'
#
loop_
_entity.id
_entity.type
_entity.pdbx_description
1 polymer ?
#
loop_
_entity_poly.entity_id
_entity_poly.type
_entity_poly.pdbx_seq_one_letter_code
_entity_poly.pdbx_strand_id
1 'polypeptide(L)'
;MDKNNAPPPLYTAQGKPAGRIRQKNEETILAAAAEEFARYGFKGTSMNAIASRAGLPKANVHYYFNSKLGLYVEVMRHILELWDTAFDDLTVDDDPATALAEYIRIKMEFSRRHPQASKIFAMEVISGCECLSEHFNQDYRNWFRGRAAVFDAWIAAGKMDPVDPMHLIFLIWAGTQHYADFSDQIRRINGKRMTRADFTLASDNLIAIILKGCGLKPPAAER
;
A
#
# COMPACT_ATOMS: atom_id res chain seq x y z
N MET A 1 19.06 16.29 -9.48
CA MET A 1 17.73 15.70 -9.29
C MET A 1 17.44 14.88 -10.53
N ASP A 2 17.57 13.58 -10.42
CA ASP A 2 17.45 12.66 -11.55
C ASP A 2 15.96 12.46 -11.87
N LYS A 3 15.54 12.93 -13.05
CA LYS A 3 14.13 12.88 -13.51
C LYS A 3 13.65 11.44 -13.80
N ASN A 4 14.54 10.46 -13.77
CA ASN A 4 14.25 9.06 -14.11
C ASN A 4 13.85 8.19 -12.91
N ASN A 5 13.75 8.73 -11.70
CA ASN A 5 13.43 7.96 -10.49
C ASN A 5 12.10 8.36 -9.84
N ALA A 6 11.20 8.97 -10.59
CA ALA A 6 9.83 9.21 -10.12
C ALA A 6 9.08 7.86 -10.07
N PRO A 7 8.37 7.55 -8.98
CA PRO A 7 7.54 6.36 -8.91
C PRO A 7 6.48 6.40 -10.01
N PRO A 8 6.09 5.26 -10.57
CA PRO A 8 4.96 5.22 -11.49
C PRO A 8 3.74 5.85 -10.81
N PRO A 9 2.91 6.59 -11.54
CA PRO A 9 1.73 7.20 -10.95
C PRO A 9 0.83 6.11 -10.35
N LEU A 10 0.36 6.35 -9.14
CA LEU A 10 -0.63 5.50 -8.43
C LEU A 10 -1.92 5.32 -9.23
N TYR A 11 -2.17 6.23 -10.16
CA TYR A 11 -3.42 6.35 -10.90
C TYR A 11 -3.13 6.28 -12.39
N THR A 12 -3.21 5.07 -12.96
CA THR A 12 -3.20 4.83 -14.41
C THR A 12 -4.55 4.24 -14.80
N ALA A 13 -5.33 4.96 -15.61
CA ALA A 13 -6.61 4.44 -16.09
C ALA A 13 -6.37 3.42 -17.20
N GLN A 14 -6.95 2.24 -17.07
CA GLN A 14 -7.07 1.26 -18.14
C GLN A 14 -8.35 1.55 -18.94
N GLY A 15 -8.25 2.13 -20.14
CA GLY A 15 -9.43 2.34 -20.97
C GLY A 15 -9.22 3.11 -22.28
N LYS A 16 -10.04 2.86 -23.26
CA LYS A 16 -10.05 3.20 -24.71
C LYS A 16 -9.72 4.65 -25.12
N PRO A 17 -9.30 4.91 -26.42
CA PRO A 17 -8.70 6.15 -26.89
C PRO A 17 -9.55 7.43 -26.86
N ALA A 18 -10.84 7.37 -26.58
CA ALA A 18 -11.76 8.51 -26.63
C ALA A 18 -11.60 9.53 -25.49
N GLY A 19 -10.59 9.40 -24.64
CA GLY A 19 -10.50 10.18 -23.43
C GLY A 19 -9.12 10.54 -22.92
N ARG A 20 -8.07 10.66 -23.74
CA ARG A 20 -6.73 11.03 -23.22
C ARG A 20 -6.75 12.27 -22.32
N ILE A 21 -7.52 13.31 -22.71
CA ILE A 21 -7.66 14.53 -21.88
C ILE A 21 -8.49 14.22 -20.63
N ARG A 22 -9.59 13.47 -20.78
CA ARG A 22 -10.44 13.05 -19.66
C ARG A 22 -9.64 12.23 -18.67
N GLN A 23 -8.98 11.21 -19.16
CA GLN A 23 -8.12 10.32 -18.37
C GLN A 23 -7.01 11.09 -17.63
N LYS A 24 -6.30 11.98 -18.34
CA LYS A 24 -5.26 12.80 -17.73
C LYS A 24 -5.79 13.73 -16.64
N ASN A 25 -6.96 14.31 -16.84
CA ASN A 25 -7.60 15.16 -15.81
C ASN A 25 -8.01 14.35 -14.59
N GLU A 26 -8.57 13.15 -14.79
CA GLU A 26 -8.96 12.23 -13.71
C GLU A 26 -7.75 11.81 -12.87
N GLU A 27 -6.67 11.38 -13.50
CA GLU A 27 -5.39 11.07 -12.84
C GLU A 27 -4.84 12.28 -12.08
N THR A 28 -4.91 13.46 -12.66
CA THR A 28 -4.45 14.72 -12.03
C THR A 28 -5.28 15.04 -10.78
N ILE A 29 -6.61 14.85 -10.84
CA ILE A 29 -7.51 15.09 -9.72
C ILE A 29 -7.25 14.07 -8.60
N LEU A 30 -7.11 12.78 -8.94
CA LEU A 30 -6.84 11.71 -7.98
C LEU A 30 -5.50 11.92 -7.27
N ALA A 31 -4.45 12.30 -7.99
CA ALA A 31 -3.15 12.62 -7.40
C ALA A 31 -3.24 13.83 -6.44
N ALA A 32 -3.90 14.90 -6.84
CA ALA A 32 -4.10 16.08 -6.01
C ALA A 32 -4.97 15.76 -4.77
N ALA A 33 -5.99 14.93 -4.93
CA ALA A 33 -6.85 14.47 -3.84
C ALA A 33 -6.06 13.62 -2.83
N ALA A 34 -5.22 12.70 -3.31
CA ALA A 34 -4.39 11.89 -2.45
C ALA A 34 -3.44 12.75 -1.59
N GLU A 35 -2.82 13.79 -2.17
CA GLU A 35 -1.97 14.71 -1.41
C GLU A 35 -2.74 15.50 -0.35
N GLU A 36 -3.93 16.01 -0.69
CA GLU A 36 -4.77 16.75 0.25
C GLU A 36 -5.30 15.84 1.37
N PHE A 37 -5.78 14.65 1.05
CA PHE A 37 -6.25 13.69 2.04
C PHE A 37 -5.13 13.18 2.95
N ALA A 38 -3.93 12.92 2.42
CA ALA A 38 -2.78 12.51 3.22
C ALA A 38 -2.35 13.59 4.22
N ARG A 39 -2.57 14.88 3.90
CA ARG A 39 -2.14 15.99 4.72
C ARG A 39 -3.17 16.43 5.75
N TYR A 40 -4.44 16.44 5.37
CA TYR A 40 -5.50 17.07 6.17
C TYR A 40 -6.61 16.08 6.58
N GLY A 41 -6.52 14.82 6.16
CA GLY A 41 -7.54 13.80 6.36
C GLY A 41 -8.81 14.09 5.54
N PHE A 42 -9.76 13.17 5.61
CA PHE A 42 -11.05 13.34 4.92
C PHE A 42 -11.79 14.61 5.39
N LYS A 43 -11.90 14.83 6.71
CA LYS A 43 -12.66 15.95 7.29
C LYS A 43 -12.04 17.30 6.95
N GLY A 44 -10.70 17.42 6.98
CA GLY A 44 -9.97 18.66 6.75
C GLY A 44 -9.81 19.06 5.28
N THR A 45 -10.07 18.16 4.34
CA THR A 45 -9.94 18.41 2.90
C THR A 45 -11.23 18.95 2.29
N SER A 46 -11.12 19.86 1.31
CA SER A 46 -12.24 20.38 0.53
C SER A 46 -12.05 20.17 -0.97
N MET A 47 -13.17 20.05 -1.72
CA MET A 47 -13.15 19.98 -3.18
C MET A 47 -12.47 21.21 -3.83
N ASN A 48 -12.54 22.37 -3.19
CA ASN A 48 -11.86 23.58 -3.64
C ASN A 48 -10.34 23.47 -3.50
N ALA A 49 -9.84 22.94 -2.38
CA ALA A 49 -8.42 22.73 -2.16
C ALA A 49 -7.85 21.74 -3.19
N ILE A 50 -8.58 20.64 -3.44
CA ILE A 50 -8.22 19.65 -4.46
C ILE A 50 -8.18 20.28 -5.85
N ALA A 51 -9.19 21.05 -6.24
CA ALA A 51 -9.25 21.73 -7.53
C ALA A 51 -8.07 22.69 -7.73
N SER A 52 -7.77 23.51 -6.69
CA SER A 52 -6.64 24.42 -6.68
C SER A 52 -5.31 23.69 -6.85
N ARG A 53 -5.11 22.58 -6.14
CA ARG A 53 -3.91 21.75 -6.25
C ARG A 53 -3.78 21.09 -7.61
N ALA A 54 -4.89 20.62 -8.17
CA ALA A 54 -4.93 20.00 -9.50
C ALA A 54 -4.73 21.02 -10.63
N GLY A 55 -4.80 22.32 -10.35
CA GLY A 55 -4.76 23.37 -11.36
C GLY A 55 -5.98 23.35 -12.31
N LEU A 56 -7.11 22.86 -11.82
CA LEU A 56 -8.34 22.70 -12.59
C LEU A 56 -9.49 23.53 -11.98
N PRO A 57 -10.44 24.03 -12.81
CA PRO A 57 -11.66 24.64 -12.29
C PRO A 57 -12.44 23.68 -11.40
N LYS A 58 -13.04 24.19 -10.30
CA LYS A 58 -13.87 23.39 -9.39
C LYS A 58 -14.97 22.61 -10.13
N ALA A 59 -15.59 23.22 -11.13
CA ALA A 59 -16.61 22.57 -11.95
C ALA A 59 -16.10 21.30 -12.64
N ASN A 60 -14.83 21.29 -13.08
CA ASN A 60 -14.23 20.10 -13.67
C ASN A 60 -14.09 18.98 -12.63
N VAL A 61 -13.64 19.30 -11.41
CA VAL A 61 -13.50 18.28 -10.35
C VAL A 61 -14.87 17.67 -10.03
N HIS A 62 -15.94 18.49 -9.93
CA HIS A 62 -17.29 18.01 -9.72
C HIS A 62 -17.88 17.23 -10.92
N TYR A 63 -17.44 17.53 -12.13
CA TYR A 63 -17.83 16.77 -13.33
C TYR A 63 -17.28 15.32 -13.29
N TYR A 64 -16.05 15.14 -12.81
CA TYR A 64 -15.44 13.81 -12.70
C TYR A 64 -15.89 13.07 -11.44
N PHE A 65 -16.00 13.80 -10.33
CA PHE A 65 -16.30 13.23 -9.02
C PHE A 65 -17.43 14.02 -8.36
N ASN A 66 -18.62 13.45 -8.31
CA ASN A 66 -19.84 14.11 -7.82
C ASN A 66 -19.74 14.62 -6.37
N SER A 67 -18.91 13.99 -5.54
CA SER A 67 -18.76 14.32 -4.13
C SER A 67 -17.35 14.09 -3.62
N LYS A 68 -17.02 14.73 -2.49
CA LYS A 68 -15.77 14.48 -1.78
C LYS A 68 -15.65 13.03 -1.33
N LEU A 69 -16.74 12.43 -0.87
CA LEU A 69 -16.76 11.02 -0.47
C LEU A 69 -16.50 10.10 -1.67
N GLY A 70 -17.13 10.31 -2.81
CA GLY A 70 -16.90 9.52 -4.01
C GLY A 70 -15.43 9.59 -4.48
N LEU A 71 -14.85 10.80 -4.44
CA LEU A 71 -13.43 10.99 -4.76
C LEU A 71 -12.51 10.29 -3.75
N TYR A 72 -12.85 10.34 -2.46
CA TYR A 72 -12.08 9.67 -1.41
C TYR A 72 -12.11 8.15 -1.56
N VAL A 73 -13.30 7.57 -1.77
CA VAL A 73 -13.48 6.14 -2.02
C VAL A 73 -12.69 5.69 -3.25
N GLU A 74 -12.68 6.50 -4.31
CA GLU A 74 -11.91 6.19 -5.51
C GLU A 74 -10.39 6.21 -5.26
N VAL A 75 -9.89 7.18 -4.50
CA VAL A 75 -8.50 7.19 -4.03
C VAL A 75 -8.17 5.93 -3.24
N MET A 76 -9.05 5.55 -2.30
CA MET A 76 -8.87 4.36 -1.48
C MET A 76 -8.89 3.06 -2.29
N ARG A 77 -9.79 2.96 -3.28
CA ARG A 77 -9.87 1.79 -4.16
C ARG A 77 -8.53 1.54 -4.88
N HIS A 78 -7.94 2.58 -5.44
CA HIS A 78 -6.63 2.46 -6.11
C HIS A 78 -5.50 2.04 -5.15
N ILE A 79 -5.53 2.52 -3.90
CA ILE A 79 -4.55 2.13 -2.88
C ILE A 79 -4.65 0.64 -2.56
N LEU A 80 -5.87 0.15 -2.37
CA LEU A 80 -6.14 -1.24 -2.02
C LEU A 80 -5.77 -2.19 -3.15
N GLU A 81 -6.15 -1.86 -4.39
CA GLU A 81 -5.77 -2.66 -5.58
C GLU A 81 -4.26 -2.87 -5.69
N LEU A 82 -3.47 -1.85 -5.40
CA LEU A 82 -2.01 -1.96 -5.41
C LEU A 82 -1.46 -2.89 -4.31
N TRP A 83 -2.13 -2.93 -3.15
CA TRP A 83 -1.67 -3.75 -2.03
C TRP A 83 -2.07 -5.22 -2.16
N ASP A 84 -3.28 -5.46 -2.64
CA ASP A 84 -3.84 -6.80 -2.72
C ASP A 84 -3.11 -7.63 -3.78
N THR A 85 -2.71 -7.03 -4.91
CA THR A 85 -2.01 -7.72 -6.01
C THR A 85 -0.76 -8.46 -5.53
N ALA A 86 0.07 -7.83 -4.70
CA ALA A 86 1.31 -8.45 -4.21
C ALA A 86 1.05 -9.65 -3.28
N PHE A 87 -0.13 -9.70 -2.66
CA PHE A 87 -0.52 -10.78 -1.76
C PHE A 87 -1.22 -11.92 -2.51
N ASP A 88 -1.86 -11.60 -3.64
CA ASP A 88 -2.52 -12.58 -4.50
C ASP A 88 -1.54 -13.53 -5.20
N ASP A 89 -0.29 -13.10 -5.40
CA ASP A 89 0.74 -13.89 -6.08
C ASP A 89 1.27 -15.07 -5.23
N LEU A 90 1.00 -15.12 -3.91
CA LEU A 90 1.43 -16.21 -3.04
C LEU A 90 0.63 -17.49 -3.28
N THR A 91 1.32 -18.61 -3.51
CA THR A 91 0.72 -19.92 -3.75
C THR A 91 1.29 -21.01 -2.83
N VAL A 92 0.57 -22.13 -2.71
CA VAL A 92 1.01 -23.28 -1.88
C VAL A 92 2.25 -23.99 -2.46
N ASP A 93 2.52 -23.80 -3.74
CA ASP A 93 3.63 -24.45 -4.45
C ASP A 93 4.96 -23.69 -4.24
N ASP A 94 4.90 -22.44 -3.83
CA ASP A 94 6.08 -21.60 -3.63
C ASP A 94 6.98 -22.13 -2.50
N ASP A 95 8.27 -21.75 -2.58
CA ASP A 95 9.19 -21.85 -1.46
C ASP A 95 8.87 -20.73 -0.45
N PRO A 96 8.46 -21.06 0.80
CA PRO A 96 8.01 -20.06 1.77
C PRO A 96 9.05 -18.97 2.06
N ALA A 97 10.34 -19.33 2.09
CA ALA A 97 11.39 -18.37 2.41
C ALA A 97 11.54 -17.30 1.30
N THR A 98 11.51 -17.74 0.06
CA THR A 98 11.60 -16.87 -1.12
C THR A 98 10.33 -16.01 -1.23
N ALA A 99 9.16 -16.62 -1.13
CA ALA A 99 7.87 -15.94 -1.27
C ALA A 99 7.66 -14.86 -0.20
N LEU A 100 7.94 -15.17 1.07
CA LEU A 100 7.87 -14.21 2.17
C LEU A 100 8.88 -13.07 2.02
N ALA A 101 10.12 -13.40 1.63
CA ALA A 101 11.14 -12.37 1.44
C ALA A 101 10.74 -11.40 0.33
N GLU A 102 10.21 -11.90 -0.79
CA GLU A 102 9.76 -11.09 -1.91
C GLU A 102 8.54 -10.24 -1.53
N TYR A 103 7.55 -10.83 -0.90
CA TYR A 103 6.38 -10.10 -0.39
C TYR A 103 6.78 -8.94 0.53
N ILE A 104 7.68 -9.16 1.49
CA ILE A 104 8.17 -8.11 2.38
C ILE A 104 8.90 -7.01 1.58
N ARG A 105 9.73 -7.37 0.58
CA ARG A 105 10.42 -6.39 -0.27
C ARG A 105 9.43 -5.52 -1.05
N ILE A 106 8.41 -6.13 -1.64
CA ILE A 106 7.36 -5.42 -2.38
C ILE A 106 6.63 -4.44 -1.45
N LYS A 107 6.23 -4.87 -0.25
CA LYS A 107 5.56 -4.02 0.75
C LYS A 107 6.45 -2.86 1.21
N MET A 108 7.74 -3.10 1.44
CA MET A 108 8.70 -2.06 1.81
C MET A 108 8.93 -1.06 0.67
N GLU A 109 9.04 -1.53 -0.56
CA GLU A 109 9.18 -0.65 -1.73
C GLU A 109 7.92 0.18 -1.93
N PHE A 110 6.73 -0.38 -1.69
CA PHE A 110 5.49 0.37 -1.68
C PHE A 110 5.51 1.49 -0.63
N SER A 111 5.90 1.19 0.61
CA SER A 111 6.03 2.17 1.69
C SER A 111 7.02 3.29 1.34
N ARG A 112 8.09 2.97 0.64
CA ARG A 112 9.07 3.94 0.14
C ARG A 112 8.52 4.82 -0.97
N ARG A 113 7.81 4.24 -1.95
CA ARG A 113 7.34 4.95 -3.15
C ARG A 113 6.05 5.72 -2.93
N HIS A 114 5.16 5.18 -2.10
CA HIS A 114 3.79 5.69 -1.94
C HIS A 114 3.42 5.97 -0.47
N PRO A 115 4.24 6.73 0.28
CA PRO A 115 4.01 6.97 1.70
C PRO A 115 2.69 7.73 1.98
N GLN A 116 2.22 8.56 1.04
CA GLN A 116 0.94 9.24 1.17
C GLN A 116 -0.24 8.26 1.12
N ALA A 117 -0.17 7.28 0.22
CA ALA A 117 -1.20 6.24 0.11
C ALA A 117 -1.33 5.45 1.42
N SER A 118 -0.19 5.02 1.98
CA SER A 118 -0.15 4.34 3.28
C SER A 118 -0.77 5.19 4.39
N LYS A 119 -0.40 6.48 4.49
CA LYS A 119 -0.95 7.41 5.49
C LYS A 119 -2.46 7.60 5.38
N ILE A 120 -3.00 7.74 4.16
CA ILE A 120 -4.45 7.88 3.96
C ILE A 120 -5.16 6.63 4.48
N PHE A 121 -4.69 5.45 4.11
CA PHE A 121 -5.26 4.18 4.58
C PHE A 121 -5.16 4.06 6.10
N ALA A 122 -4.00 4.32 6.69
CA ALA A 122 -3.82 4.25 8.14
C ALA A 122 -4.77 5.22 8.88
N MET A 123 -4.93 6.45 8.39
CA MET A 123 -5.87 7.42 8.99
C MET A 123 -7.31 6.93 8.90
N GLU A 124 -7.72 6.33 7.79
CA GLU A 124 -9.07 5.78 7.61
C GLU A 124 -9.32 4.62 8.59
N VAL A 125 -8.37 3.67 8.69
CA VAL A 125 -8.48 2.52 9.60
C VAL A 125 -8.52 2.98 11.07
N ILE A 126 -7.65 3.90 11.47
CA ILE A 126 -7.63 4.47 12.83
C ILE A 126 -8.92 5.23 13.14
N SER A 127 -9.54 5.85 12.12
CA SER A 127 -10.79 6.60 12.28
C SER A 127 -12.05 5.71 12.31
N GLY A 128 -11.91 4.39 12.21
CA GLY A 128 -13.02 3.43 12.31
C GLY A 128 -13.51 2.86 10.98
N CYS A 129 -12.80 3.08 9.86
CA CYS A 129 -13.11 2.53 8.53
C CYS A 129 -14.50 2.94 8.00
N GLU A 130 -14.99 4.14 8.30
CA GLU A 130 -16.34 4.58 7.89
C GLU A 130 -16.50 4.53 6.36
N CYS A 131 -15.48 4.99 5.61
CA CYS A 131 -15.53 5.02 4.15
C CYS A 131 -15.13 3.67 3.50
N LEU A 132 -14.55 2.74 4.27
CA LEU A 132 -14.13 1.41 3.83
C LEU A 132 -15.02 0.29 4.37
N SER A 133 -16.12 0.60 5.04
CA SER A 133 -17.00 -0.41 5.65
C SER A 133 -17.53 -1.44 4.64
N GLU A 134 -17.85 -0.98 3.42
CA GLU A 134 -18.27 -1.88 2.33
C GLU A 134 -17.11 -2.72 1.76
N HIS A 135 -15.88 -2.20 1.80
CA HIS A 135 -14.71 -2.95 1.34
C HIS A 135 -14.38 -4.11 2.29
N PHE A 136 -14.40 -3.89 3.62
CA PHE A 136 -14.16 -4.93 4.62
C PHE A 136 -15.39 -5.85 4.83
N ASN A 137 -16.06 -6.20 3.75
CA ASN A 137 -17.23 -7.07 3.72
C ASN A 137 -16.87 -8.56 3.87
N GLN A 138 -17.85 -9.45 3.63
CA GLN A 138 -17.62 -10.89 3.73
C GLN A 138 -16.66 -11.40 2.67
N ASP A 139 -16.66 -10.82 1.46
CA ASP A 139 -15.78 -11.25 0.36
C ASP A 139 -14.32 -10.95 0.68
N TYR A 140 -14.03 -9.76 1.22
CA TYR A 140 -12.68 -9.42 1.68
C TYR A 140 -12.21 -10.35 2.81
N ARG A 141 -13.09 -10.67 3.78
CA ARG A 141 -12.76 -11.64 4.84
C ARG A 141 -12.48 -13.03 4.29
N ASN A 142 -13.22 -13.47 3.29
CA ASN A 142 -13.01 -14.77 2.64
C ASN A 142 -11.70 -14.78 1.85
N TRP A 143 -11.41 -13.71 1.11
CA TRP A 143 -10.15 -13.52 0.42
C TRP A 143 -8.97 -13.57 1.40
N PHE A 144 -9.00 -12.80 2.48
CA PHE A 144 -7.93 -12.80 3.48
C PHE A 144 -7.70 -14.19 4.11
N ARG A 145 -8.79 -14.92 4.44
CA ARG A 145 -8.68 -16.29 4.93
C ARG A 145 -8.08 -17.24 3.89
N GLY A 146 -8.41 -17.06 2.63
CA GLY A 146 -7.82 -17.82 1.53
C GLY A 146 -6.31 -17.58 1.42
N ARG A 147 -5.86 -16.36 1.65
CA ARG A 147 -4.42 -16.05 1.71
C ARG A 147 -3.74 -16.67 2.94
N ALA A 148 -4.37 -16.57 4.11
CA ALA A 148 -3.87 -17.21 5.32
C ALA A 148 -3.76 -18.75 5.18
N ALA A 149 -4.68 -19.38 4.46
CA ALA A 149 -4.65 -20.83 4.21
C ALA A 149 -3.42 -21.29 3.38
N VAL A 150 -2.76 -20.42 2.62
CA VAL A 150 -1.49 -20.74 1.95
C VAL A 150 -0.40 -21.03 2.99
N PHE A 151 -0.35 -20.23 4.06
CA PHE A 151 0.60 -20.41 5.15
C PHE A 151 0.29 -21.70 5.92
N ASP A 152 -1.00 -21.99 6.21
CA ASP A 152 -1.42 -23.25 6.84
C ASP A 152 -0.98 -24.45 6.00
N ALA A 153 -1.07 -24.38 4.68
CA ALA A 153 -0.62 -25.43 3.79
C ALA A 153 0.91 -25.63 3.83
N TRP A 154 1.70 -24.55 3.90
CA TRP A 154 3.15 -24.64 4.06
C TRP A 154 3.54 -25.26 5.40
N ILE A 155 2.83 -24.92 6.50
CA ILE A 155 3.03 -25.52 7.83
C ILE A 155 2.68 -27.01 7.79
N ALA A 156 1.52 -27.37 7.24
CA ALA A 156 1.07 -28.76 7.14
C ALA A 156 2.01 -29.62 6.27
N ALA A 157 2.64 -29.03 5.26
CA ALA A 157 3.64 -29.69 4.42
C ALA A 157 5.04 -29.77 5.08
N GLY A 158 5.21 -29.24 6.30
CA GLY A 158 6.52 -29.19 6.98
C GLY A 158 7.53 -28.24 6.34
N LYS A 159 7.07 -27.34 5.47
CA LYS A 159 7.93 -26.34 4.82
C LYS A 159 8.22 -25.13 5.70
N MET A 160 7.43 -24.91 6.77
CA MET A 160 7.52 -23.79 7.67
C MET A 160 7.14 -24.23 9.10
N ASP A 161 7.78 -23.65 10.11
CA ASP A 161 7.41 -23.92 11.52
C ASP A 161 6.00 -23.40 11.85
N PRO A 162 5.30 -24.02 12.82
CA PRO A 162 3.97 -23.58 13.21
C PRO A 162 3.97 -22.15 13.75
N VAL A 163 3.20 -21.28 13.09
CA VAL A 163 2.88 -19.91 13.52
C VAL A 163 1.41 -19.65 13.20
N ASP A 164 0.79 -18.68 13.85
CA ASP A 164 -0.54 -18.23 13.46
C ASP A 164 -0.45 -17.36 12.19
N PRO A 165 -1.05 -17.78 11.05
CA PRO A 165 -0.93 -17.07 9.79
C PRO A 165 -1.48 -15.65 9.84
N MET A 166 -2.61 -15.43 10.54
CA MET A 166 -3.22 -14.09 10.62
C MET A 166 -2.31 -13.12 11.36
N HIS A 167 -1.77 -13.54 12.50
CA HIS A 167 -0.86 -12.71 13.30
C HIS A 167 0.45 -12.45 12.56
N LEU A 168 0.98 -13.43 11.81
CA LEU A 168 2.16 -13.26 10.97
C LEU A 168 1.92 -12.21 9.86
N ILE A 169 0.78 -12.29 9.17
CA ILE A 169 0.41 -11.32 8.14
C ILE A 169 0.30 -9.91 8.74
N PHE A 170 -0.39 -9.76 9.88
CA PHE A 170 -0.49 -8.47 10.57
C PHE A 170 0.86 -7.93 11.01
N LEU A 171 1.77 -8.78 11.47
CA LEU A 171 3.13 -8.38 11.83
C LEU A 171 3.92 -7.87 10.62
N ILE A 172 3.82 -8.56 9.48
CA ILE A 172 4.44 -8.12 8.22
C ILE A 172 3.88 -6.76 7.79
N TRP A 173 2.55 -6.59 7.84
CA TRP A 173 1.92 -5.32 7.48
C TRP A 173 2.38 -4.20 8.41
N ALA A 174 2.32 -4.41 9.73
CA ALA A 174 2.77 -3.42 10.69
C ALA A 174 4.25 -3.06 10.50
N GLY A 175 5.12 -4.06 10.31
CA GLY A 175 6.56 -3.86 10.13
C GLY A 175 6.91 -3.11 8.85
N THR A 176 6.16 -3.31 7.77
CA THR A 176 6.41 -2.64 6.48
C THR A 176 5.77 -1.26 6.37
N GLN A 177 4.52 -1.10 6.82
CA GLN A 177 3.79 0.16 6.73
C GLN A 177 4.31 1.22 7.70
N HIS A 178 4.90 0.83 8.83
CA HIS A 178 5.47 1.74 9.82
C HIS A 178 6.42 2.77 9.19
N TYR A 179 7.22 2.37 8.22
CA TYR A 179 8.19 3.24 7.54
C TYR A 179 7.55 4.35 6.70
N ALA A 180 6.31 4.15 6.25
CA ALA A 180 5.52 5.17 5.56
C ALA A 180 4.70 6.00 6.54
N ASP A 181 3.92 5.33 7.39
CA ASP A 181 2.93 5.94 8.28
C ASP A 181 3.58 6.85 9.34
N PHE A 182 4.70 6.40 9.88
CA PHE A 182 5.48 7.09 10.91
C PHE A 182 6.79 7.70 10.37
N SER A 183 6.88 7.97 9.07
CA SER A 183 8.08 8.52 8.43
C SER A 183 8.60 9.81 9.06
N ASP A 184 7.72 10.65 9.62
CA ASP A 184 8.12 11.88 10.33
C ASP A 184 8.76 11.57 11.67
N GLN A 185 8.28 10.56 12.40
CA GLN A 185 8.90 10.08 13.64
C GLN A 185 10.30 9.52 13.35
N ILE A 186 10.39 8.63 12.34
CA ILE A 186 11.66 8.03 11.93
C ILE A 186 12.67 9.11 11.52
N ARG A 187 12.24 10.12 10.74
CA ARG A 187 13.08 11.25 10.35
C ARG A 187 13.60 12.03 11.54
N ARG A 188 12.77 12.25 12.57
CA ARG A 188 13.18 12.96 13.79
C ARG A 188 14.19 12.16 14.61
N ILE A 189 13.99 10.84 14.73
CA ILE A 189 14.91 9.95 15.44
C ILE A 189 16.25 9.85 14.71
N ASN A 190 16.21 9.65 13.38
CA ASN A 190 17.41 9.47 12.56
C ASN A 190 18.13 10.79 12.21
N GLY A 191 17.52 11.95 12.48
CA GLY A 191 18.02 13.28 12.09
C GLY A 191 17.97 13.57 10.58
N LYS A 192 17.57 12.61 9.75
CA LYS A 192 17.48 12.70 8.28
C LYS A 192 16.36 11.83 7.72
N ARG A 193 15.96 12.09 6.47
CA ARG A 193 15.06 11.21 5.73
C ARG A 193 15.76 9.90 5.38
N MET A 194 15.01 8.80 5.38
CA MET A 194 15.51 7.51 4.91
C MET A 194 15.83 7.56 3.41
N THR A 195 16.98 7.02 3.06
CA THR A 195 17.42 6.79 1.67
C THR A 195 16.91 5.44 1.17
N ARG A 196 17.09 5.14 -0.12
CA ARG A 196 16.80 3.81 -0.68
C ARG A 196 17.61 2.73 0.03
N ALA A 197 18.89 2.97 0.32
CA ALA A 197 19.74 2.04 1.05
C ALA A 197 19.24 1.77 2.48
N ASP A 198 18.72 2.80 3.18
CA ASP A 198 18.12 2.63 4.50
C ASP A 198 16.86 1.75 4.43
N PHE A 199 16.02 1.88 3.39
CA PHE A 199 14.86 1.01 3.16
C PHE A 199 15.26 -0.43 2.83
N THR A 200 16.31 -0.63 2.02
CA THR A 200 16.84 -1.96 1.73
C THR A 200 17.32 -2.64 3.02
N LEU A 201 18.11 -1.95 3.83
CA LEU A 201 18.60 -2.47 5.12
C LEU A 201 17.44 -2.82 6.06
N ALA A 202 16.42 -1.96 6.15
CA ALA A 202 15.23 -2.21 6.97
C ALA A 202 14.46 -3.44 6.47
N SER A 203 14.31 -3.60 5.16
CA SER A 203 13.69 -4.76 4.52
C SER A 203 14.44 -6.05 4.85
N ASP A 204 15.76 -6.06 4.68
CA ASP A 204 16.58 -7.24 4.93
C ASP A 204 16.55 -7.65 6.41
N ASN A 205 16.57 -6.69 7.33
CA ASN A 205 16.40 -6.97 8.75
C ASN A 205 15.02 -7.57 9.08
N LEU A 206 13.94 -7.01 8.53
CA LEU A 206 12.60 -7.54 8.75
C LEU A 206 12.47 -8.96 8.18
N ILE A 207 12.98 -9.20 6.97
CA ILE A 207 13.03 -10.53 6.35
C ILE A 207 13.77 -11.51 7.26
N ALA A 208 14.95 -11.16 7.74
CA ALA A 208 15.74 -12.03 8.60
C ALA A 208 15.01 -12.40 9.90
N ILE A 209 14.31 -11.44 10.52
CA ILE A 209 13.52 -11.66 11.74
C ILE A 209 12.32 -12.58 11.46
N ILE A 210 11.55 -12.28 10.41
CA ILE A 210 10.34 -13.05 10.05
C ILE A 210 10.72 -14.48 9.66
N LEU A 211 11.69 -14.67 8.77
CA LEU A 211 12.09 -16.00 8.33
C LEU A 211 12.61 -16.84 9.48
N LYS A 212 13.45 -16.26 10.36
CA LYS A 212 13.94 -16.94 11.55
C LYS A 212 12.82 -17.33 12.51
N GLY A 213 11.82 -16.45 12.68
CA GLY A 213 10.63 -16.73 13.51
C GLY A 213 9.76 -17.84 12.95
N CYS A 214 9.82 -18.08 11.64
CA CYS A 214 9.12 -19.16 10.93
C CYS A 214 9.96 -20.43 10.73
N GLY A 215 11.16 -20.53 11.33
CA GLY A 215 12.06 -21.67 11.14
C GLY A 215 12.69 -21.75 9.74
N LEU A 216 12.61 -20.66 8.96
CA LEU A 216 13.07 -20.59 7.58
C LEU A 216 14.50 -20.04 7.49
N LYS A 217 15.26 -20.54 6.53
CA LYS A 217 16.57 -19.96 6.19
C LYS A 217 16.39 -18.90 5.09
N PRO A 218 17.11 -17.77 5.17
CA PRO A 218 17.10 -16.80 4.08
C PRO A 218 17.43 -17.46 2.74
N PRO A 219 16.74 -17.11 1.64
CA PRO A 219 17.11 -17.59 0.32
C PRO A 219 18.57 -17.19 0.02
N ALA A 220 19.28 -18.06 -0.70
CA ALA A 220 20.65 -17.77 -1.12
C ALA A 220 20.64 -16.45 -1.91
N ALA A 221 21.55 -15.52 -1.57
CA ALA A 221 21.68 -14.30 -2.33
C ALA A 221 22.03 -14.64 -3.78
N GLU A 222 21.17 -14.26 -4.72
CA GLU A 222 21.53 -14.28 -6.13
C GLU A 222 22.73 -13.34 -6.32
N ARG A 223 23.86 -13.93 -6.72
CA ARG A 223 25.13 -13.23 -6.98
C ARG A 223 25.10 -12.55 -8.35
#